data_9cf50088ede5d7bfca740c999c1c3572
#
_entry.id   9cf50088ede5d7bfca740c999c1c3572
#
_cell.length_a   1.000
_cell.length_b   1.000
_cell.length_c   1.000
_cell.angle_alpha   90.00
_cell.angle_beta   90.00
_cell.angle_gamma   90.00
#
_symmetry.space_group_name_H-M   'P 1'
#
loop_
_entity.id
_entity.type
_entity.pdbx_description
1 polymer ?
#
loop_
_entity_poly.entity_id
_entity_poly.type
_entity_poly.pdbx_seq_one_letter_code
_entity_poly.pdbx_strand_id
1 'polypeptide(L)'
;VVVHGIPDDRPLRSGDVISIDCGAVVDGWHGDSAITVGVGDLDEPVAALVAACERSLTAGIAAMVGHGRLGDIGAAVQASVEESGSYGILTDFTGHGIGRAMHEEPFVPNYRTRRRGPRLDVGVVLAIEPMITLGDPDVSVDADGWTVRTDDGTVSAHVEHTVAITPAGPWVLTAMDGPSTWEEASDSHGAA
;
A
#
# COMPACT_ATOMS: atom_id res chain seq x y z
N VAL A 1 -12.62 -9.92 3.71
CA VAL A 1 -11.21 -10.30 3.55
C VAL A 1 -10.41 -9.02 3.42
N VAL A 2 -9.33 -8.89 4.16
CA VAL A 2 -8.41 -7.75 4.08
C VAL A 2 -7.27 -8.06 3.13
N VAL A 3 -6.52 -9.12 3.42
CA VAL A 3 -5.38 -9.59 2.64
C VAL A 3 -5.40 -11.09 2.47
N HIS A 4 -4.67 -11.58 1.50
CA HIS A 4 -4.35 -12.98 1.26
C HIS A 4 -5.56 -13.91 1.02
N GLY A 5 -6.69 -13.40 0.52
CA GLY A 5 -7.78 -14.24 0.06
C GLY A 5 -7.36 -15.08 -1.16
N ILE A 6 -7.70 -16.37 -1.15
CA ILE A 6 -7.48 -17.22 -2.32
C ILE A 6 -8.67 -17.07 -3.27
N PRO A 7 -8.44 -16.74 -4.56
CA PRO A 7 -9.51 -16.71 -5.55
C PRO A 7 -10.25 -18.04 -5.65
N ASP A 8 -11.56 -17.97 -5.75
CA ASP A 8 -12.44 -19.12 -5.93
C ASP A 8 -13.38 -18.92 -7.16
N ASP A 9 -14.27 -19.86 -7.41
CA ASP A 9 -15.22 -19.82 -8.54
C ASP A 9 -16.43 -18.90 -8.29
N ARG A 10 -16.50 -18.17 -7.17
CA ARG A 10 -17.60 -17.25 -6.86
C ARG A 10 -17.57 -16.07 -7.82
N PRO A 11 -18.61 -15.86 -8.63
CA PRO A 11 -18.67 -14.72 -9.52
C PRO A 11 -18.83 -13.42 -8.72
N LEU A 12 -18.11 -12.38 -9.16
CA LEU A 12 -18.28 -11.03 -8.65
C LEU A 12 -19.65 -10.46 -9.06
N ARG A 13 -20.22 -9.62 -8.21
CA ARG A 13 -21.54 -8.99 -8.40
C ARG A 13 -21.41 -7.48 -8.27
N SER A 14 -22.35 -6.75 -8.87
CA SER A 14 -22.44 -5.31 -8.63
C SER A 14 -22.56 -5.00 -7.15
N GLY A 15 -21.78 -4.06 -6.66
CA GLY A 15 -21.64 -3.71 -5.25
C GLY A 15 -20.50 -4.45 -4.52
N ASP A 16 -19.90 -5.49 -5.11
CA ASP A 16 -18.73 -6.12 -4.53
C ASP A 16 -17.51 -5.19 -4.61
N VAL A 17 -16.65 -5.28 -3.59
CA VAL A 17 -15.31 -4.70 -3.58
C VAL A 17 -14.30 -5.83 -3.60
N ILE A 18 -13.30 -5.71 -4.44
CA ILE A 18 -12.22 -6.68 -4.54
C ILE A 18 -10.86 -5.98 -4.47
N SER A 19 -9.99 -6.45 -3.60
CA SER A 19 -8.56 -6.13 -3.63
C SER A 19 -7.85 -7.20 -4.46
N ILE A 20 -7.03 -6.76 -5.41
CA ILE A 20 -6.23 -7.61 -6.29
C ILE A 20 -4.78 -7.30 -5.95
N ASP A 21 -4.11 -8.27 -5.35
CA ASP A 21 -2.71 -8.21 -4.95
C ASP A 21 -1.90 -9.12 -5.87
N CYS A 22 -0.84 -8.59 -6.47
CA CYS A 22 -0.10 -9.25 -7.53
C CYS A 22 1.41 -9.00 -7.41
N GLY A 23 2.12 -10.04 -7.00
CA GLY A 23 3.58 -10.07 -7.02
C GLY A 23 4.13 -10.68 -8.31
N ALA A 24 5.25 -10.17 -8.81
CA ALA A 24 5.95 -10.69 -9.97
C ALA A 24 7.46 -10.82 -9.72
N VAL A 25 8.08 -11.81 -10.37
CA VAL A 25 9.53 -12.02 -10.30
C VAL A 25 10.11 -12.03 -11.70
N VAL A 26 11.02 -11.10 -12.00
CA VAL A 26 11.73 -11.02 -13.28
C VAL A 26 13.24 -11.02 -13.01
N ASP A 27 13.97 -11.96 -13.57
CA ASP A 27 15.42 -12.13 -13.39
C ASP A 27 15.86 -12.15 -11.90
N GLY A 28 14.99 -12.68 -11.04
CA GLY A 28 15.21 -12.77 -9.59
C GLY A 28 15.00 -11.44 -8.84
N TRP A 29 14.40 -10.43 -9.46
CA TRP A 29 13.91 -9.24 -8.81
C TRP A 29 12.41 -9.32 -8.61
N HIS A 30 11.94 -8.95 -7.41
CA HIS A 30 10.55 -8.96 -7.03
C HIS A 30 9.96 -7.55 -7.19
N GLY A 31 8.72 -7.50 -7.63
CA GLY A 31 7.87 -6.31 -7.61
C GLY A 31 6.51 -6.71 -7.07
N ASP A 32 5.88 -5.83 -6.31
CA ASP A 32 4.60 -6.05 -5.64
C ASP A 32 3.68 -4.86 -5.82
N SER A 33 2.39 -5.13 -5.98
CA SER A 33 1.39 -4.08 -6.19
C SER A 33 0.00 -4.58 -5.92
N ALA A 34 -0.81 -3.79 -5.22
CA ALA A 34 -2.22 -4.08 -5.00
C ALA A 34 -3.12 -2.90 -5.37
N ILE A 35 -4.32 -3.24 -5.85
CA ILE A 35 -5.40 -2.29 -6.09
C ILE A 35 -6.68 -2.77 -5.45
N THR A 36 -7.53 -1.85 -5.00
CA THR A 36 -8.91 -2.15 -4.59
C THR A 36 -9.87 -1.51 -5.56
N VAL A 37 -10.75 -2.31 -6.15
CA VAL A 37 -11.72 -1.86 -7.15
C VAL A 37 -13.14 -2.26 -6.78
N GLY A 38 -14.11 -1.44 -7.17
CA GLY A 38 -15.54 -1.75 -7.08
C GLY A 38 -16.03 -2.44 -8.33
N VAL A 39 -16.98 -3.33 -8.17
CA VAL A 39 -17.72 -3.97 -9.27
C VAL A 39 -19.06 -3.27 -9.45
N GLY A 40 -19.22 -2.50 -10.52
CA GLY A 40 -20.40 -1.66 -10.72
C GLY A 40 -20.47 -0.50 -9.72
N ASP A 41 -21.69 -0.13 -9.31
CA ASP A 41 -21.91 0.97 -8.36
C ASP A 41 -21.64 0.49 -6.92
N LEU A 42 -20.83 1.23 -6.18
CA LEU A 42 -20.55 1.00 -4.76
C LEU A 42 -21.44 1.89 -3.89
N ASP A 43 -21.74 1.42 -2.70
CA ASP A 43 -22.29 2.27 -1.64
C ASP A 43 -21.32 3.39 -1.30
N GLU A 44 -21.85 4.59 -1.04
CA GLU A 44 -21.05 5.80 -0.78
C GLU A 44 -19.95 5.61 0.29
N PRO A 45 -20.22 4.99 1.46
CA PRO A 45 -19.16 4.77 2.47
C PRO A 45 -18.01 3.86 1.97
N VAL A 46 -18.34 2.89 1.12
CA VAL A 46 -17.35 1.94 0.57
C VAL A 46 -16.51 2.62 -0.50
N ALA A 47 -17.13 3.41 -1.38
CA ALA A 47 -16.40 4.21 -2.35
C ALA A 47 -15.45 5.23 -1.67
N ALA A 48 -15.93 5.86 -0.58
CA ALA A 48 -15.12 6.77 0.22
C ALA A 48 -13.93 6.08 0.90
N LEU A 49 -14.10 4.84 1.40
CA LEU A 49 -13.03 4.03 1.96
C LEU A 49 -11.93 3.76 0.93
N VAL A 50 -12.30 3.28 -0.27
CA VAL A 50 -11.34 2.99 -1.35
C VAL A 50 -10.56 4.25 -1.70
N ALA A 51 -11.24 5.36 -1.93
CA ALA A 51 -10.60 6.63 -2.23
C ALA A 51 -9.70 7.15 -1.08
N ALA A 52 -10.06 6.90 0.18
CA ALA A 52 -9.22 7.24 1.33
C ALA A 52 -7.95 6.39 1.38
N CYS A 53 -8.04 5.09 1.06
CA CYS A 53 -6.91 4.19 0.99
C CYS A 53 -5.91 4.63 -0.11
N GLU A 54 -6.39 4.95 -1.31
CA GLU A 54 -5.58 5.46 -2.43
C GLU A 54 -4.88 6.78 -2.08
N ARG A 55 -5.60 7.73 -1.46
CA ARG A 55 -5.00 8.98 -0.99
C ARG A 55 -3.90 8.75 0.05
N SER A 56 -4.11 7.79 0.96
CA SER A 56 -3.13 7.47 1.99
C SER A 56 -1.86 6.86 1.41
N LEU A 57 -1.96 6.00 0.39
CA LEU A 57 -0.82 5.50 -0.37
C LEU A 57 -0.06 6.66 -1.04
N THR A 58 -0.77 7.55 -1.72
CA THR A 58 -0.19 8.73 -2.36
C THR A 58 0.57 9.61 -1.35
N ALA A 59 0.01 9.82 -0.16
CA ALA A 59 0.66 10.58 0.91
C ALA A 59 1.93 9.87 1.44
N GLY A 60 1.88 8.55 1.60
CA GLY A 60 3.03 7.73 1.98
C GLY A 60 4.16 7.81 0.96
N ILE A 61 3.85 7.68 -0.32
CA ILE A 61 4.80 7.83 -1.42
C ILE A 61 5.42 9.24 -1.43
N ALA A 62 4.61 10.28 -1.29
CA ALA A 62 5.11 11.66 -1.25
C ALA A 62 6.06 11.94 -0.07
N ALA A 63 5.91 11.21 1.04
CA ALA A 63 6.81 11.29 2.18
C ALA A 63 8.13 10.50 2.00
N MET A 64 8.23 9.67 0.97
CA MET A 64 9.40 8.86 0.64
C MET A 64 10.47 9.71 -0.07
N VAL A 65 10.98 10.70 0.62
CA VAL A 65 11.99 11.61 0.07
C VAL A 65 13.39 11.28 0.58
N GLY A 66 14.41 11.54 -0.24
CA GLY A 66 15.80 11.39 0.15
C GLY A 66 16.13 12.21 1.41
N HIS A 67 16.87 11.59 2.34
CA HIS A 67 17.19 12.13 3.68
C HIS A 67 16.03 12.19 4.69
N GLY A 68 14.83 11.76 4.32
CA GLY A 68 13.73 11.46 5.25
C GLY A 68 14.00 10.22 6.11
N ARG A 69 13.02 9.80 6.84
CA ARG A 69 13.09 8.57 7.64
C ARG A 69 11.88 7.69 7.38
N LEU A 70 12.06 6.40 7.54
CA LEU A 70 11.02 5.39 7.32
C LEU A 70 9.69 5.72 8.01
N GLY A 71 9.74 6.17 9.27
CA GLY A 71 8.53 6.53 10.03
C GLY A 71 7.79 7.76 9.51
N ASP A 72 8.39 8.53 8.62
CA ASP A 72 7.71 9.67 7.99
C ASP A 72 6.64 9.17 7.01
N ILE A 73 6.87 8.01 6.36
CA ILE A 73 5.92 7.34 5.48
C ILE A 73 4.65 6.98 6.27
N GLY A 74 4.79 6.20 7.34
CA GLY A 74 3.62 5.78 8.14
C GLY A 74 2.90 6.95 8.81
N ALA A 75 3.64 8.00 9.19
CA ALA A 75 3.01 9.21 9.73
C ALA A 75 2.17 9.95 8.69
N ALA A 76 2.61 9.98 7.42
CA ALA A 76 1.88 10.59 6.31
C ALA A 76 0.65 9.76 5.92
N VAL A 77 0.79 8.42 5.86
CA VAL A 77 -0.31 7.50 5.62
C VAL A 77 -1.40 7.72 6.67
N GLN A 78 -1.06 7.63 7.96
CA GLN A 78 -2.04 7.81 9.04
C GLN A 78 -2.70 9.20 9.01
N ALA A 79 -1.94 10.26 8.80
CA ALA A 79 -2.50 11.62 8.72
C ALA A 79 -3.53 11.74 7.59
N SER A 80 -3.24 11.18 6.41
CA SER A 80 -4.16 11.17 5.26
C SER A 80 -5.44 10.37 5.55
N VAL A 81 -5.32 9.24 6.26
CA VAL A 81 -6.49 8.44 6.67
C VAL A 81 -7.34 9.23 7.66
N GLU A 82 -6.74 9.82 8.71
CA GLU A 82 -7.42 10.63 9.73
C GLU A 82 -8.13 11.86 9.13
N GLU A 83 -7.54 12.50 8.12
CA GLU A 83 -8.14 13.62 7.38
C GLU A 83 -9.32 13.17 6.50
N SER A 84 -9.30 11.92 6.04
CA SER A 84 -10.34 11.36 5.15
C SER A 84 -11.58 10.89 5.90
N GLY A 85 -11.49 10.55 7.17
CA GLY A 85 -12.60 10.06 7.99
C GLY A 85 -12.16 9.20 9.16
N SER A 86 -13.12 8.49 9.75
CA SER A 86 -12.88 7.55 10.85
C SER A 86 -12.76 6.14 10.27
N TYR A 87 -11.54 5.74 9.94
CA TYR A 87 -11.22 4.42 9.41
C TYR A 87 -10.24 3.70 10.33
N GLY A 88 -10.38 2.38 10.46
CA GLY A 88 -9.39 1.53 11.12
C GLY A 88 -8.14 1.41 10.23
N ILE A 89 -6.95 1.48 10.83
CA ILE A 89 -5.67 1.22 10.13
C ILE A 89 -5.11 -0.08 10.72
N LEU A 90 -4.89 -1.09 9.88
CA LEU A 90 -4.30 -2.35 10.32
C LEU A 90 -2.88 -2.11 10.85
N THR A 91 -2.57 -2.72 12.00
CA THR A 91 -1.25 -2.62 12.63
C THR A 91 -0.43 -3.91 12.53
N ASP A 92 -1.07 -5.04 12.27
CA ASP A 92 -0.45 -6.35 12.21
C ASP A 92 0.16 -6.66 10.84
N PHE A 93 -0.21 -5.85 9.84
CA PHE A 93 0.32 -5.91 8.48
C PHE A 93 0.99 -4.58 8.13
N THR A 94 2.14 -4.68 7.46
CA THR A 94 2.98 -3.52 7.14
C THR A 94 3.59 -3.68 5.78
N GLY A 95 3.93 -2.60 5.12
CA GLY A 95 4.83 -2.61 4.00
C GLY A 95 6.22 -3.13 4.36
N HIS A 96 7.07 -3.27 3.39
CA HIS A 96 8.36 -3.94 3.54
C HIS A 96 9.41 -3.46 2.53
N GLY A 97 10.66 -3.77 2.78
CA GLY A 97 11.70 -3.74 1.75
C GLY A 97 11.42 -4.82 0.70
N ILE A 98 11.81 -4.57 -0.54
CA ILE A 98 11.62 -5.50 -1.65
C ILE A 98 12.79 -5.43 -2.61
N GLY A 99 13.19 -6.59 -3.17
CA GLY A 99 14.32 -6.66 -4.06
C GLY A 99 14.62 -8.07 -4.53
N ARG A 100 15.57 -8.75 -3.95
CA ARG A 100 15.88 -10.16 -4.27
C ARG A 100 14.99 -11.15 -3.52
N ALA A 101 14.26 -10.70 -2.50
CA ALA A 101 13.16 -11.42 -1.90
C ALA A 101 11.90 -10.55 -1.92
N MET A 102 10.72 -11.17 -1.80
CA MET A 102 9.45 -10.47 -1.75
C MET A 102 9.40 -9.56 -0.52
N HIS A 103 9.71 -10.12 0.64
CA HIS A 103 9.72 -9.40 1.91
C HIS A 103 11.15 -9.29 2.43
N GLU A 104 11.67 -8.07 2.42
CA GLU A 104 12.97 -7.71 2.99
C GLU A 104 12.80 -6.68 4.11
N GLU A 105 13.81 -6.53 4.95
CA GLU A 105 13.88 -5.39 5.87
C GLU A 105 14.11 -4.08 5.09
N PRO A 106 13.59 -2.94 5.56
CA PRO A 106 12.83 -2.75 6.79
C PRO A 106 11.33 -2.96 6.62
N PHE A 107 10.61 -3.29 7.72
CA PHE A 107 9.15 -3.19 7.75
C PHE A 107 8.71 -1.73 7.72
N VAL A 108 7.65 -1.44 6.95
CA VAL A 108 7.12 -0.09 6.69
C VAL A 108 5.71 0.05 7.31
N PRO A 109 5.59 0.46 8.59
CA PRO A 109 4.28 0.65 9.22
C PRO A 109 3.43 1.69 8.48
N ASN A 110 2.13 1.44 8.39
CA ASN A 110 1.13 2.36 7.83
C ASN A 110 0.60 3.37 8.85
N TYR A 111 1.27 3.49 9.99
CA TYR A 111 0.87 4.32 11.11
C TYR A 111 2.09 4.99 11.76
N ARG A 112 1.83 6.02 12.55
CA ARG A 112 2.86 6.79 13.26
C ARG A 112 3.52 5.96 14.33
N THR A 113 4.82 5.76 14.22
CA THR A 113 5.63 5.02 15.19
C THR A 113 6.36 5.96 16.14
N ARG A 114 6.67 5.48 17.34
CA ARG A 114 7.44 6.25 18.33
C ARG A 114 8.86 6.56 17.87
N ARG A 115 9.48 5.66 17.10
CA ARG A 115 10.82 5.84 16.54
C ARG A 115 10.70 6.06 15.04
N ARG A 116 11.37 7.07 14.51
CA ARG A 116 11.32 7.38 13.08
C ARG A 116 12.02 6.34 12.19
N GLY A 117 12.68 5.35 12.75
CA GLY A 117 13.36 4.30 11.98
C GLY A 117 14.60 4.75 11.21
N PRO A 118 15.10 3.94 10.28
CA PRO A 118 16.28 4.24 9.47
C PRO A 118 16.06 5.44 8.55
N ARG A 119 17.16 5.98 8.03
CA ARG A 119 17.12 7.00 6.98
C ARG A 119 16.73 6.35 5.65
N LEU A 120 16.09 7.15 4.84
CA LEU A 120 15.75 6.81 3.46
C LEU A 120 16.83 7.41 2.55
N ASP A 121 17.66 6.55 1.99
CA ASP A 121 18.73 6.95 1.08
C ASP A 121 18.35 6.59 -0.37
N VAL A 122 18.95 7.28 -1.33
CA VAL A 122 18.79 6.97 -2.77
C VAL A 122 19.15 5.50 -3.04
N GLY A 123 18.29 4.79 -3.76
CA GLY A 123 18.43 3.37 -4.05
C GLY A 123 17.65 2.44 -3.10
N VAL A 124 17.04 2.97 -2.03
CA VAL A 124 16.09 2.19 -1.21
C VAL A 124 14.83 1.91 -2.03
N VAL A 125 14.36 0.67 -1.99
CA VAL A 125 13.12 0.21 -2.63
C VAL A 125 12.21 -0.40 -1.58
N LEU A 126 10.96 0.07 -1.51
CA LEU A 126 9.97 -0.34 -0.52
C LEU A 126 8.63 -0.65 -1.19
N ALA A 127 7.91 -1.64 -0.66
CA ALA A 127 6.47 -1.78 -0.82
C ALA A 127 5.79 -0.88 0.22
N ILE A 128 4.91 0.01 -0.23
CA ILE A 128 4.07 0.86 0.62
C ILE A 128 2.63 0.42 0.38
N GLU A 129 1.98 -0.10 1.42
CA GLU A 129 0.74 -0.87 1.29
C GLU A 129 -0.26 -0.58 2.42
N PRO A 130 -0.87 0.60 2.47
CA PRO A 130 -1.90 0.88 3.47
C PRO A 130 -3.09 -0.07 3.33
N MET A 131 -3.53 -0.58 4.49
CA MET A 131 -4.71 -1.40 4.67
C MET A 131 -5.62 -0.73 5.68
N ILE A 132 -6.83 -0.36 5.26
CA ILE A 132 -7.78 0.35 6.12
C ILE A 132 -9.17 -0.30 6.07
N THR A 133 -9.96 -0.09 7.13
CA THR A 133 -11.28 -0.70 7.32
C THR A 133 -12.35 0.36 7.58
N LEU A 134 -13.59 0.05 7.25
CA LEU A 134 -14.75 0.89 7.63
C LEU A 134 -15.05 0.88 9.15
N GLY A 135 -14.56 -0.14 9.85
CA GLY A 135 -14.77 -0.34 11.28
C GLY A 135 -13.47 -0.42 12.06
N ASP A 136 -13.44 -1.34 13.01
CA ASP A 136 -12.26 -1.59 13.84
C ASP A 136 -11.13 -2.26 13.04
N PRO A 137 -9.86 -1.98 13.37
CA PRO A 137 -8.71 -2.54 12.64
C PRO A 137 -8.38 -3.99 13.05
N ASP A 138 -9.12 -4.56 14.00
CA ASP A 138 -8.85 -5.91 14.49
C ASP A 138 -9.18 -6.96 13.43
N VAL A 139 -8.30 -7.94 13.29
CA VAL A 139 -8.38 -8.98 12.26
C VAL A 139 -8.05 -10.35 12.81
N SER A 140 -8.58 -11.38 12.15
CA SER A 140 -8.27 -12.78 12.45
C SER A 140 -7.90 -13.54 11.17
N VAL A 141 -7.10 -14.59 11.36
CA VAL A 141 -6.70 -15.50 10.29
C VAL A 141 -7.67 -16.67 10.25
N ASP A 142 -8.23 -16.96 9.08
CA ASP A 142 -9.14 -18.09 8.87
C ASP A 142 -8.44 -19.45 9.13
N ALA A 143 -9.21 -20.51 9.21
CA ALA A 143 -8.71 -21.87 9.47
C ALA A 143 -7.76 -22.41 8.38
N ASP A 144 -7.71 -21.78 7.20
CA ASP A 144 -6.75 -22.09 6.15
C ASP A 144 -5.33 -21.59 6.46
N GLY A 145 -5.16 -20.80 7.53
CA GLY A 145 -3.88 -20.22 7.95
C GLY A 145 -3.35 -19.13 7.03
N TRP A 146 -4.20 -18.59 6.14
CA TRP A 146 -3.80 -17.63 5.11
C TRP A 146 -4.76 -16.45 4.99
N THR A 147 -6.05 -16.69 4.83
CA THR A 147 -7.07 -15.66 4.64
C THR A 147 -7.24 -14.81 5.91
N VAL A 148 -7.11 -13.50 5.78
CA VAL A 148 -7.29 -12.55 6.89
C VAL A 148 -8.59 -11.79 6.73
N ARG A 149 -9.39 -11.71 7.79
CA ARG A 149 -10.69 -11.03 7.82
C ARG A 149 -10.75 -9.99 8.93
N THR A 150 -11.53 -8.94 8.71
CA THR A 150 -11.95 -8.04 9.78
C THR A 150 -12.82 -8.78 10.79
N ASP A 151 -12.56 -8.62 12.08
CA ASP A 151 -13.31 -9.32 13.13
C ASP A 151 -14.75 -8.83 13.24
N ASP A 152 -14.99 -7.57 12.92
CA ASP A 152 -16.31 -6.93 12.90
C ASP A 152 -17.08 -7.16 11.58
N GLY A 153 -16.47 -7.81 10.59
CA GLY A 153 -17.07 -8.09 9.28
C GLY A 153 -17.20 -6.87 8.37
N THR A 154 -16.62 -5.73 8.71
CA THR A 154 -16.68 -4.53 7.87
C THR A 154 -15.80 -4.65 6.63
N VAL A 155 -16.06 -3.80 5.63
CA VAL A 155 -15.31 -3.75 4.39
C VAL A 155 -13.94 -3.15 4.64
N SER A 156 -12.93 -3.68 3.96
CA SER A 156 -11.56 -3.18 3.94
C SER A 156 -11.11 -2.81 2.54
N ALA A 157 -10.10 -1.95 2.46
CA ALA A 157 -9.39 -1.63 1.23
C ALA A 157 -7.88 -1.83 1.46
N HIS A 158 -7.20 -2.34 0.44
CA HIS A 158 -5.76 -2.54 0.36
C HIS A 158 -5.28 -2.01 -0.98
N VAL A 159 -4.30 -1.13 -0.97
CA VAL A 159 -3.63 -0.60 -2.15
C VAL A 159 -2.14 -0.56 -1.93
N GLU A 160 -1.35 -0.81 -2.97
CA GLU A 160 0.08 -0.95 -2.84
C GLU A 160 0.83 -0.51 -4.08
N HIS A 161 2.03 0.01 -3.86
CA HIS A 161 3.05 0.18 -4.88
C HIS A 161 4.44 -0.16 -4.38
N THR A 162 5.24 -0.76 -5.27
CA THR A 162 6.70 -0.79 -5.13
C THR A 162 7.29 0.55 -5.56
N VAL A 163 8.05 1.19 -4.67
CA VAL A 163 8.57 2.55 -4.86
C VAL A 163 10.06 2.60 -4.58
N ALA A 164 10.84 3.18 -5.50
CA ALA A 164 12.27 3.45 -5.33
C ALA A 164 12.52 4.92 -4.99
N ILE A 165 13.54 5.20 -4.18
CA ILE A 165 14.04 6.56 -3.97
C ILE A 165 15.10 6.87 -5.01
N THR A 166 14.85 7.90 -5.83
CA THR A 166 15.79 8.44 -6.80
C THR A 166 16.39 9.76 -6.33
N PRO A 167 17.44 10.29 -6.96
CA PRO A 167 17.91 11.65 -6.71
C PRO A 167 16.83 12.73 -6.93
N ALA A 168 15.85 12.46 -7.80
CA ALA A 168 14.76 13.38 -8.11
C ALA A 168 13.52 13.20 -7.21
N GLY A 169 13.47 12.15 -6.40
CA GLY A 169 12.34 11.84 -5.52
C GLY A 169 11.86 10.39 -5.64
N PRO A 170 10.67 10.08 -5.16
CA PRO A 170 10.12 8.74 -5.26
C PRO A 170 9.74 8.38 -6.71
N TRP A 171 10.13 7.18 -7.14
CA TRP A 171 9.75 6.60 -8.41
C TRP A 171 8.87 5.36 -8.16
N VAL A 172 7.62 5.42 -8.60
CA VAL A 172 6.66 4.32 -8.49
C VAL A 172 6.96 3.31 -9.60
N LEU A 173 7.62 2.20 -9.26
CA LEU A 173 8.06 1.18 -10.21
C LEU A 173 6.89 0.37 -10.80
N THR A 174 5.78 0.28 -10.09
CA THR A 174 4.57 -0.46 -10.48
C THR A 174 3.48 0.44 -11.08
N ALA A 175 3.77 1.72 -11.35
CA ALA A 175 2.82 2.59 -12.06
C ALA A 175 2.76 2.21 -13.54
N MET A 176 1.54 2.11 -14.08
CA MET A 176 1.31 1.76 -15.51
C MET A 176 1.84 2.84 -16.47
N ASP A 177 1.78 4.11 -16.06
CA ASP A 177 2.13 5.28 -16.88
C ASP A 177 3.42 5.97 -16.37
N GLY A 178 4.18 5.29 -15.51
CA GLY A 178 5.41 5.83 -14.92
C GLY A 178 6.61 5.80 -15.89
N PRO A 179 7.70 6.52 -15.56
CA PRO A 179 8.95 6.43 -16.29
C PRO A 179 9.46 4.98 -16.28
N SER A 180 10.01 4.53 -17.41
CA SER A 180 10.45 3.15 -17.60
C SER A 180 11.91 2.92 -17.23
N THR A 181 12.67 4.00 -17.01
CA THR A 181 14.09 3.96 -16.63
C THR A 181 14.41 4.92 -15.49
N TRP A 182 15.52 4.65 -14.81
CA TRP A 182 16.04 5.55 -13.76
C TRP A 182 16.35 6.96 -14.29
N GLU A 183 16.91 7.06 -15.48
CA GLU A 183 17.22 8.31 -16.15
C GLU A 183 15.96 9.12 -16.40
N GLU A 184 14.91 8.51 -16.97
CA GLU A 184 13.62 9.16 -17.20
C GLU A 184 12.97 9.63 -15.89
N ALA A 185 13.05 8.83 -14.82
CA ALA A 185 12.54 9.18 -13.50
C ALA A 185 13.31 10.40 -12.91
N SER A 186 14.61 10.45 -13.15
CA SER A 186 15.47 11.54 -12.66
C SER A 186 15.26 12.85 -13.43
N ASP A 187 14.94 12.78 -14.73
CA ASP A 187 14.74 13.96 -15.58
C ASP A 187 13.34 14.58 -15.39
N SER A 188 12.33 13.78 -15.06
CA SER A 188 10.94 14.25 -14.91
C SER A 188 10.74 15.25 -13.74
N HIS A 189 11.66 15.30 -12.78
CA HIS A 189 11.58 16.18 -11.60
C HIS A 189 12.58 17.38 -11.66
N GLY A 190 13.43 17.42 -12.67
CA GLY A 190 14.42 18.50 -12.85
C GLY A 190 13.91 19.72 -13.60
N ALA A 191 12.65 19.74 -14.03
CA ALA A 191 12.04 20.79 -14.86
C ALA A 191 10.99 21.67 -14.14
N ALA A 192 11.02 21.72 -12.80
CA ALA A 192 10.12 22.57 -12.00
C ALA A 192 10.87 23.61 -11.18
#